data_f834a296d6285488bff29c5989af6af8
#
_entry.id   f834a296d6285488bff29c5989af6af8
#
_cell.length_a   1.000
_cell.length_b   1.000
_cell.length_c   1.000
_cell.angle_alpha   90.00
_cell.angle_beta   90.00
_cell.angle_gamma   90.00
#
_symmetry.space_group_name_H-M   'P 1'
#
loop_
_entity.id
_entity.type
_entity.pdbx_description
1 polymer ?
#
loop_
_entity_poly.entity_id
_entity_poly.type
_entity_poly.pdbx_seq_one_letter_code
_entity_poly.pdbx_strand_id
1 'polypeptide(L)'
;MTGTASSVLVAESHHGLAEGLRGLLETVFDCVVIVADERSLTESAGRIVPALVIVDLPLGRGDIGGLIGRLRARCPGLPVLVLSTHEESSVAESTVRFGADGFLVKRNIALGLLPMVDALLRGEHPGAQVPGAPAQAERVE
;
A
#
# COMPACT_ATOMS: atom_id res chain seq x y z
N MET A 1 -4.17 21.57 -16.05
CA MET A 1 -4.35 21.29 -15.25
C MET A 1 -3.77 21.31 -14.31
N THR A 2 -3.67 21.41 -14.06
CA THR A 2 -3.20 21.30 -13.25
C THR A 2 -3.19 20.89 -12.38
N GLY A 3 -2.95 20.66 -12.42
CA GLY A 3 -3.34 19.82 -11.45
C GLY A 3 -2.66 19.92 -10.19
N THR A 4 -3.27 19.38 -9.25
CA THR A 4 -2.71 19.23 -7.96
C THR A 4 -1.62 18.18 -8.00
N ALA A 5 -0.51 18.42 -7.35
CA ALA A 5 0.53 17.40 -7.23
C ALA A 5 -0.04 16.18 -6.52
N SER A 6 0.24 15.01 -7.04
CA SER A 6 -0.19 13.77 -6.40
C SER A 6 0.89 13.27 -5.45
N SER A 7 0.49 12.77 -4.31
CA SER A 7 1.44 12.25 -3.35
C SER A 7 1.07 10.86 -2.88
N VAL A 8 2.08 10.09 -2.52
CA VAL A 8 1.92 8.79 -1.90
C VAL A 8 2.66 8.80 -0.57
N LEU A 9 2.02 8.22 0.43
CA LEU A 9 2.59 8.12 1.77
C LEU A 9 2.96 6.67 2.01
N VAL A 10 4.22 6.42 2.36
CA VAL A 10 4.74 5.07 2.54
C VAL A 10 5.22 4.91 3.97
N ALA A 11 4.71 3.90 4.65
CA ALA A 11 5.16 3.57 6.00
C ALA A 11 5.96 2.29 5.95
N GLU A 12 7.29 2.41 6.01
CA GLU A 12 8.21 1.30 5.92
C GLU A 12 9.44 1.58 6.75
N SER A 13 9.72 0.72 7.73
CA SER A 13 10.84 0.95 8.64
C SER A 13 12.17 0.46 8.09
N HIS A 14 12.16 -0.42 7.09
CA HIS A 14 13.41 -0.94 6.52
C HIS A 14 13.94 0.03 5.49
N HIS A 15 15.07 0.65 5.80
CA HIS A 15 15.60 1.75 4.99
C HIS A 15 15.86 1.37 3.53
N GLY A 16 16.49 0.23 3.30
CA GLY A 16 16.80 -0.19 1.92
C GLY A 16 15.56 -0.40 1.08
N LEU A 17 14.53 -1.03 1.67
CA LEU A 17 13.28 -1.23 0.95
C LEU A 17 12.58 0.11 0.71
N ALA A 18 12.60 1.00 1.70
CA ALA A 18 11.97 2.30 1.56
C ALA A 18 12.57 3.06 0.39
N GLU A 19 13.90 3.02 0.22
CA GLU A 19 14.54 3.69 -0.90
C GLU A 19 14.19 3.05 -2.23
N GLY A 20 14.08 1.72 -2.26
CA GLY A 20 13.63 1.04 -3.48
C GLY A 20 12.22 1.42 -3.86
N LEU A 21 11.33 1.51 -2.87
CA LEU A 21 9.96 1.94 -3.11
C LEU A 21 9.93 3.38 -3.63
N ARG A 22 10.74 4.27 -3.03
CA ARG A 22 10.81 5.64 -3.49
C ARG A 22 11.14 5.72 -4.97
N GLY A 23 12.16 4.95 -5.40
CA GLY A 23 12.57 4.99 -6.80
C GLY A 23 11.46 4.58 -7.75
N LEU A 24 10.72 3.51 -7.40
CA LEU A 24 9.61 3.07 -8.23
C LEU A 24 8.46 4.07 -8.22
N LEU A 25 8.12 4.58 -7.05
CA LEU A 25 6.94 5.43 -6.92
C LEU A 25 7.15 6.82 -7.49
N GLU A 26 8.37 7.29 -7.56
CA GLU A 26 8.65 8.60 -8.18
C GLU A 26 8.37 8.60 -9.68
N THR A 27 8.19 7.44 -10.29
CA THR A 27 7.77 7.39 -11.69
C THR A 27 6.28 7.65 -11.86
N VAL A 28 5.52 7.64 -10.77
CA VAL A 28 4.06 7.79 -10.82
C VAL A 28 3.59 9.03 -10.08
N PHE A 29 4.21 9.32 -8.94
CA PHE A 29 3.75 10.39 -8.07
C PHE A 29 4.70 11.58 -8.09
N ASP A 30 4.16 12.75 -7.92
CA ASP A 30 4.96 13.97 -7.82
C ASP A 30 5.71 14.04 -6.51
N CYS A 31 5.17 13.44 -5.47
CA CYS A 31 5.77 13.50 -4.15
C CYS A 31 5.64 12.14 -3.45
N VAL A 32 6.76 11.61 -2.95
CA VAL A 32 6.79 10.37 -2.18
C VAL A 32 7.28 10.72 -0.78
N VAL A 33 6.42 10.50 0.20
CA VAL A 33 6.76 10.77 1.60
C VAL A 33 6.90 9.43 2.33
N ILE A 34 8.04 9.21 2.97
CA ILE A 34 8.30 7.96 3.66
C ILE A 34 8.38 8.23 5.15
N VAL A 35 7.66 7.43 5.93
CA VAL A 35 7.69 7.49 7.39
C VAL A 35 8.01 6.09 7.91
N ALA A 36 8.44 6.00 9.16
CA ALA A 36 8.93 4.75 9.71
C ALA A 36 8.04 4.13 10.77
N ASP A 37 7.01 4.85 11.23
CA ASP A 37 6.18 4.34 12.31
C ASP A 37 4.74 4.80 12.15
N GLU A 38 3.86 4.20 12.95
CA GLU A 38 2.43 4.46 12.84
C GLU A 38 2.08 5.90 13.17
N ARG A 39 2.73 6.46 14.16
CA ARG A 39 2.40 7.82 14.59
C ARG A 39 2.69 8.83 13.48
N SER A 40 3.87 8.73 12.89
CA SER A 40 4.23 9.61 11.77
C SER A 40 3.30 9.39 10.59
N LEU A 41 2.88 8.14 10.38
CA LEU A 41 1.97 7.80 9.30
C LEU A 41 0.62 8.49 9.46
N THR A 42 0.00 8.36 10.63
CA THR A 42 -1.33 8.93 10.83
C THR A 42 -1.29 10.45 10.84
N GLU A 43 -0.25 11.04 11.42
CA GLU A 43 -0.10 12.50 11.39
C GLU A 43 0.08 13.02 9.97
N SER A 44 0.92 12.35 9.19
CA SER A 44 1.16 12.79 7.83
C SER A 44 -0.05 12.62 6.94
N ALA A 45 -0.81 11.54 7.13
CA ALA A 45 -2.00 11.31 6.32
C ALA A 45 -3.00 12.45 6.43
N GLY A 46 -3.19 12.97 7.64
CA GLY A 46 -4.11 14.09 7.82
C GLY A 46 -3.59 15.39 7.26
N ARG A 47 -2.26 15.53 7.18
CA ARG A 47 -1.66 16.78 6.75
C ARG A 47 -1.48 16.88 5.24
N ILE A 48 -1.04 15.80 4.59
CA ILE A 48 -0.77 15.88 3.16
C ILE A 48 -1.89 15.34 2.28
N VAL A 49 -2.86 14.64 2.86
CA VAL A 49 -4.00 14.06 2.13
C VAL A 49 -3.51 13.33 0.89
N PRO A 50 -2.81 12.20 1.08
CA PRO A 50 -2.20 11.49 -0.05
C PRO A 50 -3.25 10.82 -0.93
N ALA A 51 -2.88 10.54 -2.18
CA ALA A 51 -3.73 9.79 -3.10
C ALA A 51 -3.74 8.29 -2.77
N LEU A 52 -2.71 7.82 -2.08
CA LEU A 52 -2.54 6.41 -1.75
C LEU A 52 -1.64 6.29 -0.54
N VAL A 53 -1.92 5.33 0.32
CA VAL A 53 -0.99 4.99 1.39
C VAL A 53 -0.53 3.53 1.22
N ILE A 54 0.76 3.30 1.44
CA ILE A 54 1.37 1.97 1.38
C ILE A 54 1.94 1.69 2.75
N VAL A 55 1.52 0.59 3.37
CA VAL A 55 1.86 0.28 4.76
C VAL A 55 2.48 -1.09 4.87
N ASP A 56 3.62 -1.18 5.54
CA ASP A 56 4.21 -2.45 5.89
C ASP A 56 3.37 -3.10 6.99
N LEU A 57 2.94 -4.33 6.79
CA LEU A 57 2.02 -5.02 7.70
C LEU A 57 2.43 -4.96 9.18
N PRO A 58 3.71 -5.19 9.53
CA PRO A 58 4.10 -5.14 10.95
C PRO A 58 3.85 -3.80 11.62
N LEU A 59 3.72 -2.72 10.87
CA LEU A 59 3.45 -1.43 11.48
C LEU A 59 2.08 -1.36 12.13
N GLY A 60 1.16 -2.26 11.77
CA GLY A 60 -0.13 -2.36 12.43
C GLY A 60 -0.07 -3.04 13.78
N ARG A 61 1.07 -3.65 14.11
CA ARG A 61 1.32 -4.27 15.42
C ARG A 61 0.24 -5.27 15.80
N GLY A 62 -0.16 -6.09 14.84
CA GLY A 62 -1.19 -7.09 15.05
C GLY A 62 -2.61 -6.55 14.90
N ASP A 63 -2.76 -5.27 14.58
CA ASP A 63 -4.07 -4.65 14.44
C ASP A 63 -4.13 -3.78 13.20
N ILE A 64 -3.92 -4.41 12.04
CA ILE A 64 -3.91 -3.66 10.79
C ILE A 64 -5.28 -3.02 10.53
N GLY A 65 -6.35 -3.66 10.94
CA GLY A 65 -7.68 -3.09 10.76
C GLY A 65 -7.86 -1.79 11.54
N GLY A 66 -7.35 -1.75 12.77
CA GLY A 66 -7.40 -0.53 13.57
C GLY A 66 -6.57 0.58 12.94
N LEU A 67 -5.39 0.25 12.43
CA LEU A 67 -4.56 1.23 11.77
C LEU A 67 -5.26 1.80 10.54
N ILE A 68 -5.82 0.94 9.71
CA ILE A 68 -6.53 1.40 8.51
C ILE A 68 -7.71 2.30 8.90
N GLY A 69 -8.43 1.92 9.96
CA GLY A 69 -9.54 2.74 10.45
C GLY A 69 -9.09 4.13 10.88
N ARG A 70 -7.95 4.21 11.57
CA ARG A 70 -7.41 5.51 12.00
C ARG A 70 -6.98 6.36 10.81
N LEU A 71 -6.42 5.72 9.78
CA LEU A 71 -6.05 6.44 8.57
C LEU A 71 -7.28 7.01 7.87
N ARG A 72 -8.34 6.21 7.75
CA ARG A 72 -9.55 6.65 7.06
C ARG A 72 -10.36 7.64 7.86
N ALA A 73 -10.18 7.67 9.18
CA ALA A 73 -10.80 8.71 9.98
C ALA A 73 -10.22 10.08 9.65
N ARG A 74 -8.93 10.11 9.30
CA ARG A 74 -8.29 11.37 8.92
C ARG A 74 -8.43 11.67 7.44
N CYS A 75 -8.55 10.65 6.63
CA CYS A 75 -8.56 10.80 5.17
C CYS A 75 -9.58 9.82 4.60
N PRO A 76 -10.87 10.20 4.61
CA PRO A 76 -11.92 9.29 4.13
C PRO A 76 -11.72 8.88 2.69
N GLY A 77 -11.96 7.60 2.41
CA GLY A 77 -11.81 7.08 1.07
C GLY A 77 -10.38 6.80 0.65
N LEU A 78 -9.42 6.94 1.55
CA LEU A 78 -8.01 6.73 1.24
C LEU A 78 -7.75 5.27 0.80
N PRO A 79 -7.20 5.04 -0.40
CA PRO A 79 -6.80 3.69 -0.77
C PRO A 79 -5.61 3.24 0.06
N VAL A 80 -5.66 1.98 0.50
CA VAL A 80 -4.61 1.42 1.36
C VAL A 80 -4.06 0.16 0.72
N LEU A 81 -2.75 0.15 0.47
CA LEU A 81 -2.02 -1.01 0.00
C LEU A 81 -1.13 -1.51 1.14
N VAL A 82 -1.28 -2.78 1.50
CA VAL A 82 -0.46 -3.38 2.56
C VAL A 82 0.61 -4.25 1.93
N LEU A 83 1.85 -4.08 2.38
CA LEU A 83 2.98 -4.91 1.97
C LEU A 83 3.29 -5.89 3.07
N SER A 84 3.70 -7.10 2.70
CA SER A 84 3.99 -8.14 3.69
C SER A 84 5.04 -9.11 3.18
N THR A 85 5.85 -9.64 4.11
CA THR A 85 6.73 -10.76 3.78
C THR A 85 5.98 -12.08 3.80
N HIS A 86 4.78 -12.11 4.36
CA HIS A 86 3.98 -13.34 4.43
C HIS A 86 3.36 -13.65 3.09
N GLU A 87 3.51 -14.90 2.64
CA GLU A 87 2.97 -15.33 1.36
C GLU A 87 1.73 -16.19 1.47
N GLU A 88 1.30 -16.49 2.71
CA GLU A 88 0.13 -17.32 2.91
C GLU A 88 -1.14 -16.58 2.48
N SER A 89 -1.99 -17.27 1.76
CA SER A 89 -3.23 -16.66 1.32
C SER A 89 -4.12 -16.25 2.49
N SER A 90 -4.02 -16.95 3.62
CA SER A 90 -4.81 -16.58 4.79
C SER A 90 -4.44 -15.20 5.33
N VAL A 91 -3.17 -14.83 5.27
CA VAL A 91 -2.74 -13.50 5.71
C VAL A 91 -3.28 -12.44 4.76
N ALA A 92 -3.19 -12.70 3.44
CA ALA A 92 -3.71 -11.77 2.45
C ALA A 92 -5.22 -11.58 2.61
N GLU A 93 -5.94 -12.69 2.77
CA GLU A 93 -7.40 -12.63 2.89
C GLU A 93 -7.83 -11.88 4.14
N SER A 94 -7.19 -12.14 5.28
CA SER A 94 -7.57 -11.43 6.48
C SER A 94 -7.22 -9.96 6.41
N THR A 95 -6.10 -9.61 5.79
CA THR A 95 -5.70 -8.21 5.66
C THR A 95 -6.71 -7.44 4.80
N VAL A 96 -7.14 -8.03 3.70
CA VAL A 96 -8.16 -7.42 2.85
C VAL A 96 -9.48 -7.31 3.61
N ARG A 97 -9.84 -8.35 4.36
CA ARG A 97 -11.08 -8.34 5.13
C ARG A 97 -11.07 -7.24 6.19
N PHE A 98 -9.88 -6.89 6.72
CA PHE A 98 -9.74 -5.81 7.69
C PHE A 98 -9.71 -4.43 7.06
N GLY A 99 -9.82 -4.34 5.75
CA GLY A 99 -10.03 -3.05 5.10
C GLY A 99 -9.00 -2.65 4.05
N ALA A 100 -7.93 -3.42 3.84
CA ALA A 100 -6.96 -3.08 2.81
C ALA A 100 -7.59 -3.23 1.43
N ASP A 101 -7.31 -2.30 0.55
CA ASP A 101 -7.78 -2.36 -0.83
C ASP A 101 -6.87 -3.23 -1.69
N GLY A 102 -5.61 -3.34 -1.31
CA GLY A 102 -4.66 -4.20 -1.99
C GLY A 102 -3.67 -4.79 -1.01
N PHE A 103 -3.12 -5.94 -1.37
CA PHE A 103 -2.13 -6.65 -0.58
C PHE A 103 -1.06 -7.15 -1.53
N LEU A 104 0.21 -6.90 -1.22
CA LEU A 104 1.30 -7.29 -2.09
C LEU A 104 2.43 -7.89 -1.27
N VAL A 105 2.85 -9.10 -1.65
CA VAL A 105 3.98 -9.73 -1.01
C VAL A 105 5.25 -9.00 -1.43
N LYS A 106 6.12 -8.71 -0.47
CA LYS A 106 7.32 -7.89 -0.74
C LYS A 106 8.21 -8.49 -1.81
N ARG A 107 8.26 -9.81 -1.90
CA ARG A 107 9.04 -10.46 -2.94
C ARG A 107 8.57 -10.07 -4.35
N ASN A 108 7.33 -9.66 -4.49
CA ASN A 108 6.75 -9.35 -5.80
C ASN A 108 6.74 -7.85 -6.12
N ILE A 109 7.40 -7.03 -5.31
CA ILE A 109 7.35 -5.57 -5.50
C ILE A 109 7.84 -5.16 -6.89
N ALA A 110 8.93 -5.75 -7.36
CA ALA A 110 9.52 -5.32 -8.64
C ALA A 110 8.54 -5.43 -9.81
N LEU A 111 7.73 -6.48 -9.84
CA LEU A 111 6.78 -6.69 -10.93
C LEU A 111 5.36 -6.30 -10.59
N GLY A 112 5.01 -6.29 -9.32
CA GLY A 112 3.62 -6.12 -8.92
C GLY A 112 3.24 -4.75 -8.38
N LEU A 113 4.21 -3.96 -7.96
CA LEU A 113 3.88 -2.71 -7.28
C LEU A 113 3.16 -1.71 -8.19
N LEU A 114 3.74 -1.41 -9.36
CA LEU A 114 3.15 -0.38 -10.21
C LEU A 114 1.81 -0.78 -10.79
N PRO A 115 1.59 -2.03 -11.24
CA PRO A 115 0.24 -2.43 -11.65
C PRO A 115 -0.78 -2.31 -10.52
N MET A 116 -0.38 -2.66 -9.28
CA MET A 116 -1.27 -2.57 -8.14
C MET A 116 -1.60 -1.10 -7.83
N VAL A 117 -0.59 -0.24 -7.84
CA VAL A 117 -0.78 1.18 -7.61
C VAL A 117 -1.72 1.77 -8.66
N ASP A 118 -1.50 1.42 -9.93
CA ASP A 118 -2.35 1.91 -10.99
C ASP A 118 -3.82 1.53 -10.79
N ALA A 119 -4.06 0.27 -10.43
CA ALA A 119 -5.42 -0.19 -10.17
C ALA A 119 -6.06 0.57 -9.00
N LEU A 120 -5.29 0.76 -7.93
CA LEU A 120 -5.83 1.47 -6.76
C LEU A 120 -6.14 2.92 -7.06
N LEU A 121 -5.31 3.58 -7.88
CA LEU A 121 -5.58 4.96 -8.28
C LEU A 121 -6.80 5.08 -9.17
N ARG A 122 -7.16 4.00 -9.87
CA ARG A 122 -8.38 3.99 -10.67
C ARG A 122 -9.62 3.66 -9.84
N GLY A 123 -9.46 3.45 -8.54
CA GLY A 123 -10.58 3.13 -7.68
C GLY A 123 -10.93 1.66 -7.62
N GLU A 124 -10.07 0.79 -8.15
CA GLU A 124 -10.29 -0.65 -8.07
C GLU A 124 -9.83 -1.16 -6.72
N HIS A 125 -10.30 -2.36 -6.36
CA HIS A 125 -9.94 -3.01 -5.10
C HIS A 125 -9.43 -4.42 -5.42
N PRO A 126 -8.21 -4.52 -5.94
CA PRO A 126 -7.72 -5.83 -6.41
C PRO A 126 -7.48 -6.85 -5.32
N GLY A 127 -7.42 -6.42 -4.06
CA GLY A 127 -7.10 -7.35 -2.99
C GLY A 127 -5.70 -7.88 -3.15
N ALA A 128 -5.55 -9.21 -3.12
CA ALA A 128 -4.23 -9.83 -3.24
C ALA A 128 -3.86 -10.19 -4.69
N GLN A 129 -4.76 -9.93 -5.64
CA GLN A 129 -4.47 -10.27 -7.02
C GLN A 129 -3.82 -9.12 -7.75
N VAL A 130 -2.58 -9.30 -8.18
CA VAL A 130 -1.87 -8.28 -8.93
C VAL A 130 -2.50 -8.16 -10.32
N PRO A 131 -2.97 -6.98 -10.72
CA PRO A 131 -3.57 -6.81 -12.03
C PRO A 131 -2.59 -7.15 -13.13
N GLY A 132 -3.07 -7.91 -14.12
CA GLY A 132 -2.24 -8.32 -15.23
C GLY A 132 -1.40 -9.56 -15.00
N ALA A 133 -1.40 -10.09 -13.77
CA ALA A 133 -0.64 -11.31 -13.50
C ALA A 133 -1.35 -12.52 -14.09
N PRO A 134 -0.61 -13.54 -14.50
CA PRO A 134 -1.24 -14.76 -15.00
C PRO A 134 -2.02 -15.44 -13.90
N ALA A 135 -3.28 -15.74 -14.18
CA ALA A 135 -4.18 -16.21 -13.15
C ALA A 135 -3.77 -17.55 -12.59
N GLN A 136 -3.26 -18.42 -13.42
CA GLN A 136 -2.98 -19.72 -12.95
C GLN A 136 -1.57 -19.91 -12.59
N ALA A 137 -0.81 -18.89 -12.69
CA ALA A 137 0.57 -19.03 -12.32
C ALA A 137 0.68 -19.60 -10.94
N GLU A 138 -0.32 -19.36 -10.19
CA GLU A 138 -0.24 -19.75 -8.86
C GLU A 138 -0.86 -21.04 -8.59
N ARG A 139 -1.58 -21.57 -9.45
CA ARG A 139 -2.15 -22.68 -9.04
C ARG A 139 -1.68 -23.79 -9.57
N VAL A 140 -1.08 -23.97 -9.81
CA VAL A 140 -0.77 -25.07 -10.20
C VAL A 140 -0.57 -26.06 -9.48
N GLU A 141 -0.99 -26.44 -9.13
CA GLU A 141 -0.91 -27.23 -8.25
C GLU A 141 -0.65 -27.98 -8.25
#